data_abdb6db3cfd8276340d6821d81cdaba7
#
_entry.id   abdb6db3cfd8276340d6821d81cdaba7
#
_cell.length_a   1.000
_cell.length_b   1.000
_cell.length_c   1.000
_cell.angle_alpha   90.00
_cell.angle_beta   90.00
_cell.angle_gamma   90.00
#
_symmetry.space_group_name_H-M   'P 1'
#
loop_
_entity.id
_entity.type
_entity.pdbx_description
1 polymer ?
#
loop_
_entity_poly.entity_id
_entity_poly.type
_entity_poly.pdbx_seq_one_letter_code
_entity_poly.pdbx_strand_id
1 'polypeptide(L)'
;EPWFGPMVDDPGFTAALDKAIGARSALCVRRDDGQGLLGGLLLGGGYPVYRIGWLVVAGAARRGGVGRALVAEAVRELMQRPCRVEVLTFGADHPAAQASGARAFYEQLGFRPGEPAPPGPDGGSRQWLRRTLNSGRAADPLQVNR
;
A
#
# COMPACT_ATOMS: atom_id res chain seq x y z
N GLU A 1 -5.88 8.19 -13.04
CA GLU A 1 -4.50 8.48 -12.60
C GLU A 1 -3.52 7.52 -13.25
N PRO A 2 -2.52 8.04 -13.99
CA PRO A 2 -1.67 7.16 -14.79
C PRO A 2 -0.82 6.18 -13.98
N TRP A 3 -0.60 6.45 -12.70
CA TRP A 3 0.29 5.61 -11.90
C TRP A 3 -0.45 4.54 -11.10
N PHE A 4 -1.73 4.75 -10.84
CA PHE A 4 -2.52 3.79 -10.07
C PHE A 4 -3.79 3.35 -10.79
N GLY A 5 -4.46 4.27 -11.46
CA GLY A 5 -5.74 3.98 -12.11
C GLY A 5 -5.70 2.81 -13.07
N PRO A 6 -4.76 2.77 -14.04
CA PRO A 6 -4.73 1.66 -14.98
C PRO A 6 -4.40 0.31 -14.37
N MET A 7 -3.85 0.29 -13.15
CA MET A 7 -3.42 -0.96 -12.53
C MET A 7 -4.57 -1.88 -12.17
N VAL A 8 -5.78 -1.35 -12.02
CA VAL A 8 -6.93 -2.22 -11.73
C VAL A 8 -7.25 -3.15 -12.89
N ASP A 9 -6.85 -2.78 -14.11
CA ASP A 9 -7.03 -3.59 -15.31
C ASP A 9 -5.78 -4.38 -15.69
N ASP A 10 -4.71 -4.25 -14.93
CA ASP A 10 -3.45 -4.93 -15.20
C ASP A 10 -3.61 -6.43 -14.90
N PRO A 11 -3.25 -7.33 -15.86
CA PRO A 11 -3.34 -8.76 -15.59
C PRO A 11 -2.50 -9.21 -14.40
N GLY A 12 -1.36 -8.55 -14.15
CA GLY A 12 -0.54 -8.84 -12.98
C GLY A 12 -1.25 -8.54 -11.69
N PHE A 13 -1.99 -7.44 -11.64
CA PHE A 13 -2.79 -7.11 -10.47
C PHE A 13 -3.92 -8.12 -10.27
N THR A 14 -4.61 -8.50 -11.33
CA THR A 14 -5.69 -9.48 -11.25
C THR A 14 -5.17 -10.82 -10.72
N ALA A 15 -4.03 -11.29 -11.22
CA ALA A 15 -3.44 -12.54 -10.76
C ALA A 15 -3.02 -12.44 -9.29
N ALA A 16 -2.43 -11.32 -8.89
CA ALA A 16 -2.03 -11.09 -7.50
C ALA A 16 -3.26 -11.01 -6.60
N LEU A 17 -4.33 -10.39 -7.07
CA LEU A 17 -5.57 -10.28 -6.32
C LEU A 17 -6.17 -11.66 -6.05
N ASP A 18 -6.24 -12.52 -7.08
CA ASP A 18 -6.77 -13.87 -6.93
C ASP A 18 -5.97 -14.66 -5.90
N LYS A 19 -4.64 -14.57 -5.97
CA LYS A 19 -3.78 -15.24 -5.02
C LYS A 19 -3.99 -14.72 -3.60
N ALA A 20 -4.10 -13.40 -3.45
CA ALA A 20 -4.26 -12.79 -2.13
C ALA A 20 -5.62 -13.09 -1.53
N ILE A 21 -6.67 -13.17 -2.34
CA ILE A 21 -8.00 -13.55 -1.87
C ILE A 21 -7.94 -14.97 -1.31
N GLY A 22 -7.30 -15.90 -2.04
CA GLY A 22 -7.14 -17.26 -1.56
C GLY A 22 -6.36 -17.34 -0.25
N ALA A 23 -5.37 -16.46 -0.06
CA ALA A 23 -4.56 -16.41 1.15
C ALA A 23 -5.15 -15.51 2.23
N ARG A 24 -6.29 -14.87 1.99
CA ARG A 24 -6.93 -13.93 2.91
C ARG A 24 -6.02 -12.76 3.26
N SER A 25 -5.29 -12.26 2.26
CA SER A 25 -4.36 -11.14 2.42
C SER A 25 -4.71 -9.97 1.52
N ALA A 26 -5.98 -9.84 1.17
CA ALA A 26 -6.47 -8.74 0.35
C ALA A 26 -7.57 -7.97 1.08
N LEU A 27 -7.57 -6.67 0.89
CA LEU A 27 -8.63 -5.77 1.36
C LEU A 27 -9.11 -4.94 0.18
N CYS A 28 -10.41 -4.72 0.11
CA CYS A 28 -11.00 -3.90 -0.95
C CYS A 28 -12.03 -2.95 -0.37
N VAL A 29 -12.16 -1.79 -1.01
CA VAL A 29 -13.24 -0.84 -0.74
C VAL A 29 -14.08 -0.76 -2.01
N ARG A 30 -15.36 -1.12 -1.92
CA ARG A 30 -16.26 -1.10 -3.05
C ARG A 30 -17.01 0.22 -3.11
N ARG A 31 -17.45 0.56 -4.31
CA ARG A 31 -18.36 1.69 -4.48
C ARG A 31 -19.70 1.36 -3.83
N ASP A 32 -20.39 2.40 -3.35
CA ASP A 32 -21.70 2.23 -2.70
C ASP A 32 -22.72 1.58 -3.62
N ASP A 33 -22.61 1.82 -4.93
CA ASP A 33 -23.53 1.26 -5.92
C ASP A 33 -23.15 -0.17 -6.32
N GLY A 34 -22.09 -0.73 -5.76
CA GLY A 34 -21.62 -2.07 -6.08
C GLY A 34 -20.96 -2.18 -7.44
N GLN A 35 -20.73 -1.09 -8.13
CA GLN A 35 -20.21 -1.06 -9.51
C GLN A 35 -18.70 -0.79 -9.51
N GLY A 36 -17.91 -1.71 -8.96
CA GLY A 36 -16.47 -1.61 -9.01
C GLY A 36 -15.86 -1.24 -7.67
N LEU A 37 -14.56 -1.00 -7.71
CA LEU A 37 -13.75 -0.77 -6.52
C LEU A 37 -13.30 0.68 -6.42
N LEU A 38 -13.31 1.22 -5.21
CA LEU A 38 -12.66 2.49 -4.90
C LEU A 38 -11.18 2.28 -4.60
N GLY A 39 -10.80 1.11 -4.12
CA GLY A 39 -9.41 0.81 -3.85
C GLY A 39 -9.21 -0.62 -3.40
N GLY A 40 -7.95 -1.02 -3.35
CA GLY A 40 -7.59 -2.34 -2.88
C GLY A 40 -6.16 -2.38 -2.40
N LEU A 41 -5.88 -3.30 -1.48
CA LEU A 41 -4.56 -3.52 -0.92
C LEU A 41 -4.29 -5.01 -0.90
N LEU A 42 -3.11 -5.40 -1.40
CA LEU A 42 -2.66 -6.79 -1.35
C LEU A 42 -1.43 -6.86 -0.47
N LEU A 43 -1.48 -7.75 0.53
CA LEU A 43 -0.40 -7.92 1.49
C LEU A 43 0.36 -9.19 1.19
N GLY A 44 1.70 -9.10 1.15
CA GLY A 44 2.57 -10.26 1.01
C GLY A 44 3.41 -10.44 2.25
N GLY A 45 4.32 -11.41 2.18
CA GLY A 45 5.16 -11.77 3.31
C GLY A 45 4.35 -12.43 4.41
N GLY A 46 4.83 -12.30 5.63
CA GLY A 46 4.17 -12.85 6.79
C GLY A 46 4.97 -12.48 8.02
N TYR A 47 4.35 -12.63 9.21
CA TYR A 47 4.99 -12.29 10.45
C TYR A 47 6.43 -12.81 10.50
N PRO A 48 7.43 -12.03 10.91
CA PRO A 48 7.33 -10.67 11.46
C PRO A 48 7.53 -9.54 10.45
N VAL A 49 7.60 -9.83 9.15
CA VAL A 49 7.81 -8.80 8.13
C VAL A 49 6.73 -8.93 7.04
N TYR A 50 5.87 -7.95 6.97
CA TYR A 50 4.82 -7.88 5.97
C TYR A 50 5.22 -6.93 4.86
N ARG A 51 4.69 -7.14 3.66
CA ARG A 51 4.97 -6.28 2.52
C ARG A 51 3.68 -5.89 1.84
N ILE A 52 3.50 -4.58 1.64
CA ILE A 52 2.42 -4.09 0.81
C ILE A 52 2.87 -4.28 -0.64
N GLY A 53 2.27 -5.26 -1.31
CA GLY A 53 2.61 -5.57 -2.68
C GLY A 53 1.91 -4.67 -3.68
N TRP A 54 0.63 -4.38 -3.42
CA TRP A 54 -0.18 -3.50 -4.26
C TRP A 54 -1.03 -2.63 -3.36
N LEU A 55 -1.10 -1.37 -3.69
CA LEU A 55 -2.07 -0.44 -3.11
C LEU A 55 -2.57 0.41 -4.25
N VAL A 56 -3.84 0.25 -4.60
CA VAL A 56 -4.44 1.02 -5.69
C VAL A 56 -5.65 1.74 -5.15
N VAL A 57 -5.84 2.97 -5.61
CA VAL A 57 -6.99 3.80 -5.25
C VAL A 57 -7.50 4.44 -6.54
N ALA A 58 -8.79 4.30 -6.79
CA ALA A 58 -9.40 4.91 -7.98
C ALA A 58 -9.20 6.42 -7.96
N GLY A 59 -9.02 7.02 -9.14
CA GLY A 59 -8.71 8.45 -9.24
C GLY A 59 -9.72 9.33 -8.51
N ALA A 60 -11.00 9.00 -8.63
CA ALA A 60 -12.07 9.77 -7.99
C ALA A 60 -12.05 9.67 -6.47
N ALA A 61 -11.38 8.65 -5.90
CA ALA A 61 -11.35 8.41 -4.46
C ALA A 61 -10.01 8.78 -3.81
N ARG A 62 -9.05 9.31 -4.57
CA ARG A 62 -7.67 9.43 -4.10
C ARG A 62 -7.51 10.35 -2.91
N ARG A 63 -8.29 11.40 -2.79
CA ARG A 63 -8.19 12.33 -1.67
C ARG A 63 -9.25 12.09 -0.61
N GLY A 64 -10.00 11.00 -0.74
CA GLY A 64 -11.06 10.65 0.20
C GLY A 64 -10.63 9.78 1.36
N GLY A 65 -9.32 9.53 1.53
CA GLY A 65 -8.83 8.73 2.65
C GLY A 65 -8.93 7.23 2.45
N VAL A 66 -9.25 6.77 1.25
CA VAL A 66 -9.40 5.33 0.98
C VAL A 66 -8.08 4.58 1.19
N GLY A 67 -6.96 5.13 0.67
CA GLY A 67 -5.66 4.49 0.84
C GLY A 67 -5.25 4.40 2.30
N ARG A 68 -5.46 5.47 3.05
CA ARG A 68 -5.14 5.50 4.47
C ARG A 68 -5.99 4.47 5.23
N ALA A 69 -7.27 4.40 4.92
CA ALA A 69 -8.17 3.44 5.56
C ALA A 69 -7.76 2.00 5.25
N LEU A 70 -7.35 1.73 4.01
CA LEU A 70 -6.89 0.39 3.64
C LEU A 70 -5.65 -0.01 4.42
N VAL A 71 -4.68 0.88 4.56
CA VAL A 71 -3.47 0.57 5.34
C VAL A 71 -3.80 0.37 6.80
N ALA A 72 -4.64 1.24 7.38
CA ALA A 72 -5.03 1.11 8.77
C ALA A 72 -5.76 -0.21 9.04
N GLU A 73 -6.64 -0.60 8.13
CA GLU A 73 -7.37 -1.86 8.27
C GLU A 73 -6.43 -3.06 8.15
N ALA A 74 -5.46 -2.99 7.21
CA ALA A 74 -4.49 -4.07 7.06
C ALA A 74 -3.66 -4.24 8.34
N VAL A 75 -3.23 -3.14 8.94
CA VAL A 75 -2.48 -3.20 10.19
C VAL A 75 -3.33 -3.86 11.29
N ARG A 76 -4.59 -3.49 11.38
CA ARG A 76 -5.46 -3.99 12.44
C ARG A 76 -5.87 -5.44 12.23
N GLU A 77 -6.20 -5.82 10.99
CA GLU A 77 -6.85 -7.10 10.73
C GLU A 77 -5.91 -8.18 10.19
N LEU A 78 -4.83 -7.78 9.51
CA LEU A 78 -3.99 -8.75 8.80
C LEU A 78 -2.59 -8.89 9.39
N MET A 79 -2.20 -8.04 10.33
CA MET A 79 -0.83 -8.03 10.85
C MET A 79 -0.80 -8.35 12.34
N GLN A 80 0.18 -9.16 12.73
CA GLN A 80 0.47 -9.44 14.13
C GLN A 80 1.61 -8.58 14.60
N ARG A 81 1.50 -8.01 15.78
CA ARG A 81 2.54 -7.16 16.38
C ARG A 81 3.33 -7.90 17.43
N PRO A 82 4.60 -7.54 17.63
CA PRO A 82 5.37 -6.52 16.90
C PRO A 82 5.76 -7.02 15.52
N CYS A 83 5.87 -6.11 14.57
CA CYS A 83 6.22 -6.49 13.21
C CYS A 83 6.82 -5.31 12.46
N ARG A 84 7.26 -5.58 11.25
CA ARG A 84 7.75 -4.58 10.34
C ARG A 84 6.93 -4.65 9.06
N VAL A 85 6.60 -3.48 8.51
CA VAL A 85 5.89 -3.37 7.24
C VAL A 85 6.81 -2.66 6.26
N GLU A 86 6.91 -3.21 5.07
CA GLU A 86 7.72 -2.59 4.04
C GLU A 86 6.92 -2.42 2.76
N VAL A 87 7.27 -1.42 1.99
CA VAL A 87 6.69 -1.16 0.69
C VAL A 87 7.79 -0.71 -0.26
N LEU A 88 7.71 -1.15 -1.50
CA LEU A 88 8.63 -0.74 -2.55
C LEU A 88 7.94 0.34 -3.38
N THR A 89 8.58 1.50 -3.49
CA THR A 89 8.00 2.61 -4.24
C THR A 89 9.08 3.31 -5.05
N PHE A 90 8.69 4.38 -5.74
CA PHE A 90 9.61 5.15 -6.57
C PHE A 90 10.73 5.73 -5.73
N GLY A 91 11.95 5.75 -6.27
CA GLY A 91 13.02 6.50 -5.67
C GLY A 91 12.72 7.99 -5.68
N ALA A 92 13.40 8.75 -4.83
CA ALA A 92 13.12 10.18 -4.71
C ALA A 92 13.36 10.95 -6.00
N ASP A 93 14.26 10.47 -6.83
CA ASP A 93 14.60 11.11 -8.11
C ASP A 93 13.76 10.63 -9.29
N HIS A 94 12.85 9.68 -9.05
CA HIS A 94 11.98 9.19 -10.12
C HIS A 94 10.89 10.22 -10.42
N PRO A 95 10.62 10.52 -11.70
CA PRO A 95 9.56 11.51 -12.02
C PRO A 95 8.20 11.16 -11.41
N ALA A 96 7.87 9.88 -11.30
CA ALA A 96 6.60 9.45 -10.74
C ALA A 96 6.51 9.64 -9.23
N ALA A 97 7.64 9.88 -8.55
CA ALA A 97 7.64 10.04 -7.10
C ALA A 97 6.75 11.21 -6.67
N GLN A 98 6.86 12.34 -7.36
CA GLN A 98 6.03 13.49 -7.05
C GLN A 98 4.66 13.40 -7.74
N ALA A 99 4.62 12.92 -8.97
CA ALA A 99 3.38 12.87 -9.73
C ALA A 99 2.35 11.95 -9.08
N SER A 100 2.79 10.83 -8.49
CA SER A 100 1.88 9.88 -7.87
C SER A 100 1.53 10.22 -6.42
N GLY A 101 2.40 10.97 -5.73
CA GLY A 101 2.24 11.22 -4.31
C GLY A 101 2.49 10.01 -3.43
N ALA A 102 2.95 8.91 -3.97
CA ALA A 102 3.08 7.66 -3.22
C ALA A 102 4.07 7.79 -2.06
N ARG A 103 5.24 8.38 -2.30
CA ARG A 103 6.24 8.53 -1.25
C ARG A 103 5.71 9.39 -0.10
N ALA A 104 5.11 10.54 -0.42
CA ALA A 104 4.54 11.42 0.60
C ALA A 104 3.44 10.72 1.37
N PHE A 105 2.62 9.94 0.68
CA PHE A 105 1.54 9.18 1.31
C PHE A 105 2.11 8.23 2.37
N TYR A 106 3.12 7.44 2.01
CA TYR A 106 3.69 6.49 2.97
C TYR A 106 4.44 7.19 4.09
N GLU A 107 5.15 8.27 3.79
CA GLU A 107 5.86 9.02 4.81
C GLU A 107 4.90 9.62 5.84
N GLN A 108 3.74 10.09 5.41
CA GLN A 108 2.72 10.59 6.32
C GLN A 108 2.15 9.48 7.22
N LEU A 109 2.22 8.24 6.77
CA LEU A 109 1.79 7.10 7.58
C LEU A 109 2.89 6.56 8.48
N GLY A 110 4.04 7.23 8.53
CA GLY A 110 5.13 6.85 9.43
C GLY A 110 6.17 5.94 8.82
N PHE A 111 6.10 5.67 7.52
CA PHE A 111 7.13 4.91 6.84
C PHE A 111 8.37 5.78 6.64
N ARG A 112 9.54 5.17 6.77
CA ARG A 112 10.82 5.86 6.61
C ARG A 112 11.61 5.26 5.46
N PRO A 113 12.38 6.08 4.73
CA PRO A 113 13.20 5.57 3.63
C PRO A 113 14.21 4.55 4.11
N GLY A 114 14.31 3.46 3.38
CA GLY A 114 15.33 2.44 3.56
C GLY A 114 16.31 2.45 2.40
N GLU A 115 16.87 1.29 2.11
CA GLU A 115 17.87 1.19 1.05
C GLU A 115 17.23 1.28 -0.33
N PRO A 116 18.00 1.69 -1.35
CA PRO A 116 17.54 1.61 -2.73
C PRO A 116 17.30 0.16 -3.14
N ALA A 117 16.37 -0.03 -4.06
CA ALA A 117 16.11 -1.33 -4.66
C ALA A 117 16.58 -1.30 -6.13
N PRO A 118 16.69 -2.47 -6.77
CA PRO A 118 17.01 -2.50 -8.20
C PRO A 118 16.00 -1.68 -9.02
N PRO A 119 16.43 -1.08 -10.13
CA PRO A 119 15.51 -0.29 -10.96
C PRO A 119 14.28 -1.10 -11.37
N GLY A 120 13.18 -0.38 -11.57
CA GLY A 120 11.95 -1.00 -12.04
C GLY A 120 11.99 -1.37 -13.50
N PRO A 121 10.88 -1.94 -14.01
CA PRO A 121 10.81 -2.33 -15.43
C PRO A 121 11.01 -1.18 -16.40
N ASP A 122 10.71 0.04 -15.97
CA ASP A 122 10.91 1.25 -16.79
C ASP A 122 12.31 1.82 -16.67
N GLY A 123 13.21 1.15 -15.91
CA GLY A 123 14.56 1.66 -15.65
C GLY A 123 14.61 2.72 -14.56
N GLY A 124 13.48 3.11 -14.00
CA GLY A 124 13.44 4.15 -12.97
C GLY A 124 13.83 3.65 -11.60
N SER A 125 14.34 4.57 -10.77
CA SER A 125 14.81 4.22 -9.43
C SER A 125 13.66 3.79 -8.53
N ARG A 126 13.96 2.88 -7.62
CA ARG A 126 13.03 2.42 -6.60
C ARG A 126 13.72 2.39 -5.25
N GLN A 127 12.91 2.48 -4.19
CA GLN A 127 13.42 2.50 -2.83
C GLN A 127 12.43 1.83 -1.90
N TRP A 128 12.97 1.09 -0.93
CA TRP A 128 12.17 0.54 0.16
C TRP A 128 11.82 1.63 1.14
N LEU A 129 10.57 1.62 1.59
CA LEU A 129 10.14 2.38 2.75
C LEU A 129 9.65 1.39 3.79
N ARG A 130 9.94 1.66 5.06
CA ARG A 130 9.62 0.72 6.14
C ARG A 130 9.03 1.43 7.34
N ARG A 131 8.20 0.68 8.05
CA ARG A 131 7.64 1.11 9.32
C ARG A 131 7.67 -0.05 10.30
N THR A 132 8.09 0.23 11.54
CA THR A 132 8.05 -0.75 12.63
C THR A 132 6.80 -0.52 13.46
N LEU A 133 6.05 -1.60 13.71
CA LEU A 133 4.87 -1.58 14.56
C LEU A 133 5.21 -2.32 15.86
N ASN A 134 5.15 -1.59 16.96
CA ASN A 134 5.48 -2.16 18.27
C ASN A 134 4.28 -2.92 18.84
N SER A 135 4.52 -3.62 19.97
CA SER A 135 3.46 -4.40 20.63
C SER A 135 2.32 -3.53 21.13
N GLY A 136 2.65 -2.32 21.59
CA GLY A 136 1.64 -1.40 22.06
C GLY A 136 0.75 -0.93 20.92
N ARG A 137 -0.49 -0.61 21.20
CA ARG A 137 -1.43 -0.19 20.18
C ARG A 137 -1.97 1.23 20.36
N ALA A 138 -1.93 1.75 21.55
CA ALA A 138 -2.54 3.05 21.82
C ALA A 138 -1.79 4.19 21.17
N ALA A 139 -0.51 4.03 20.91
CA ALA A 139 0.32 5.09 20.33
C ALA A 139 0.45 4.98 18.82
N ASP A 140 -0.22 4.06 18.16
CA ASP A 140 -0.10 3.89 16.73
C ASP A 140 -0.83 5.01 16.00
N PRO A 141 -0.13 5.85 15.22
CA PRO A 141 -0.78 6.95 14.52
C PRO A 141 -1.85 6.51 13.53
N LEU A 142 -1.71 5.32 12.95
CA LEU A 142 -2.69 4.81 12.01
C LEU A 142 -4.03 4.54 12.68
N GLN A 143 -4.00 4.18 13.95
CA GLN A 143 -5.23 3.92 14.70
C GLN A 143 -5.83 5.20 15.28
N VAL A 144 -5.00 6.18 15.60
CA VAL A 144 -5.46 7.42 16.22
C VAL A 144 -6.15 8.33 15.21
N ASN A 145 -5.73 8.31 13.97
CA ASN A 145 -6.16 9.25 12.96
C ASN A 145 -7.29 8.72 12.08
N ARG A 146 -8.10 7.87 12.61
CA ARG A 146 -9.26 7.39 11.86
C ARG A 146 -10.43 8.32 11.93
#